data_d4422215f2ece08d966aeaccd62703ce
#
_entry.id   d4422215f2ece08d966aeaccd62703ce
#
_cell.length_a   1.000
_cell.length_b   1.000
_cell.length_c   1.000
_cell.angle_alpha   90.00
_cell.angle_beta   90.00
_cell.angle_gamma   90.00
#
_symmetry.space_group_name_H-M   'P 1'
#
loop_
_entity.id
_entity.type
_entity.pdbx_description
1 polymer ?
#
loop_
_entity_poly.entity_id
_entity_poly.type
_entity_poly.pdbx_seq_one_letter_code
_entity_poly.pdbx_strand_id
1 'polypeptide(L)'
;EDIANVLSSSLNNFKKKEIYNISDNQPVSAEEVTMYGVKLLGIDKPKTIEVNEIESEMLKNFYQESKKVDNKKMKKFFNYELKYPTYVEGLDYIFNNTI
;
A
#
# COMPACT_ATOMS: atom_id res chain seq x y z
N GLU A 1 -1.73 -9.09 -6.19
CA GLU A 1 -2.63 -9.47 -7.28
C GLU A 1 -3.12 -8.24 -8.07
N ASP A 2 -3.46 -7.14 -7.40
CA ASP A 2 -3.88 -5.92 -8.09
C ASP A 2 -2.77 -5.35 -8.98
N ILE A 3 -1.53 -5.32 -8.49
CA ILE A 3 -0.38 -4.87 -9.29
C ILE A 3 -0.22 -5.75 -10.54
N ALA A 4 -0.31 -7.06 -10.37
CA ALA A 4 -0.19 -7.99 -11.49
C ALA A 4 -1.30 -7.80 -12.51
N ASN A 5 -2.54 -7.57 -12.04
CA ASN A 5 -3.68 -7.34 -12.92
C ASN A 5 -3.54 -6.04 -13.72
N VAL A 6 -3.05 -4.96 -13.08
CA VAL A 6 -2.80 -3.70 -13.77
C VAL A 6 -1.70 -3.85 -14.81
N LEU A 7 -0.62 -4.55 -14.48
CA LEU A 7 0.46 -4.83 -15.43
C LEU A 7 -0.04 -5.63 -16.64
N SER A 8 -0.89 -6.62 -16.39
CA SER A 8 -1.51 -7.41 -17.47
C SER A 8 -2.37 -6.52 -18.37
N SER A 9 -3.15 -5.63 -17.77
CA SER A 9 -3.99 -4.69 -18.54
C SER A 9 -3.14 -3.74 -19.38
N SER A 10 -1.95 -3.36 -18.92
CA SER A 10 -1.07 -2.43 -19.62
C SER A 10 -0.55 -3.02 -20.94
N LEU A 11 -0.50 -4.34 -21.06
CA LEU A 11 -0.10 -4.99 -22.32
C LEU A 11 -1.10 -4.75 -23.45
N ASN A 12 -2.38 -4.55 -23.11
CA ASN A 12 -3.45 -4.33 -24.06
C ASN A 12 -3.82 -2.85 -24.21
N ASN A 13 -3.54 -2.04 -23.19
CA ASN A 13 -3.90 -0.62 -23.14
C ASN A 13 -2.64 0.18 -22.80
N PHE A 14 -1.89 0.55 -23.82
CA PHE A 14 -0.62 1.23 -23.65
C PHE A 14 -0.68 2.64 -24.21
N LYS A 15 -0.26 3.62 -23.40
CA LYS A 15 -0.07 4.99 -23.84
C LYS A 15 1.36 5.41 -23.58
N LYS A 16 2.05 5.79 -24.64
CA LYS A 16 3.47 6.10 -24.61
C LYS A 16 3.78 7.33 -23.75
N LYS A 17 4.84 7.26 -22.95
CA LYS A 17 5.34 8.35 -22.11
C LYS A 17 4.37 8.82 -21.02
N GLU A 18 3.49 7.95 -20.55
CA GLU A 18 2.62 8.24 -19.42
C GLU A 18 3.10 7.54 -18.16
N ILE A 19 2.82 8.17 -17.02
CA ILE A 19 3.14 7.64 -15.71
C ILE A 19 1.85 7.37 -14.97
N TYR A 20 1.70 6.17 -14.43
CA TYR A 20 0.55 5.77 -13.63
C TYR A 20 1.01 5.32 -12.26
N ASN A 21 0.46 5.94 -11.22
CA ASN A 21 0.70 5.51 -9.85
C ASN A 21 -0.22 4.33 -9.51
N ILE A 22 0.37 3.24 -9.03
CA ILE A 22 -0.37 2.05 -8.64
C ILE A 22 -0.40 1.98 -7.13
N SER A 23 -1.55 2.23 -6.55
CA SER A 23 -1.76 2.20 -5.11
C SER A 23 -3.21 1.81 -4.82
N ASP A 24 -3.50 1.51 -3.54
CA ASP A 24 -4.88 1.28 -3.15
C ASP A 24 -5.66 2.60 -2.99
N ASN A 25 -6.91 2.50 -2.57
CA ASN A 25 -7.79 3.66 -2.48
C ASN A 25 -7.64 4.47 -1.19
N GLN A 26 -6.88 3.97 -0.21
CA GLN A 26 -6.80 4.60 1.10
C GLN A 26 -5.36 4.85 1.51
N PRO A 27 -4.84 6.07 1.30
CA PRO A 27 -3.53 6.45 1.83
C PRO A 27 -3.58 6.46 3.37
N VAL A 28 -2.69 5.69 3.98
CA VAL A 28 -2.61 5.59 5.44
C VAL A 28 -1.16 5.62 5.89
N SER A 29 -0.94 5.88 7.17
CA SER A 29 0.40 5.80 7.75
C SER A 29 0.82 4.35 7.98
N ALA A 30 2.14 4.12 8.04
CA ALA A 30 2.67 2.80 8.36
C ALA A 30 2.20 2.33 9.74
N GLU A 31 2.03 3.26 10.67
CA GLU A 31 1.53 2.96 12.02
C GLU A 31 0.12 2.37 11.97
N GLU A 32 -0.78 2.95 11.17
CA GLU A 32 -2.15 2.45 11.03
C GLU A 32 -2.18 1.03 10.49
N VAL A 33 -1.37 0.75 9.47
CA VAL A 33 -1.28 -0.59 8.87
C VAL A 33 -0.75 -1.59 9.89
N THR A 34 0.31 -1.22 10.61
CA THR A 34 0.92 -2.07 11.63
C THR A 34 -0.06 -2.37 12.76
N MET A 35 -0.81 -1.37 13.22
CA MET A 35 -1.79 -1.55 14.29
C MET A 35 -2.93 -2.47 13.86
N TYR A 36 -3.36 -2.40 12.62
CA TYR A 36 -4.37 -3.32 12.10
C TYR A 36 -3.84 -4.75 12.07
N GLY A 37 -2.59 -4.95 11.63
CA GLY A 37 -1.95 -6.27 11.63
C GLY A 37 -1.82 -6.85 13.04
N VAL A 38 -1.44 -6.03 14.01
CA VAL A 38 -1.36 -6.42 15.42
C VAL A 38 -2.72 -6.89 15.94
N LYS A 39 -3.77 -6.16 15.58
CA LYS A 39 -5.14 -6.51 15.97
C LYS A 39 -5.57 -7.86 15.36
N LEU A 40 -5.26 -8.08 14.09
CA LEU A 40 -5.58 -9.34 13.41
C LEU A 40 -4.86 -10.54 14.05
N LEU A 41 -3.60 -10.37 14.38
CA LEU A 41 -2.79 -11.44 14.96
C LEU A 41 -3.03 -11.64 16.46
N GLY A 42 -3.66 -10.66 17.13
CA GLY A 42 -3.90 -10.74 18.56
C GLY A 42 -2.64 -10.70 19.41
N ILE A 43 -1.58 -10.06 18.91
CA ILE A 43 -0.29 -9.95 19.62
C ILE A 43 -0.16 -8.60 20.32
N ASP A 44 0.87 -8.46 21.16
CA ASP A 44 1.13 -7.23 21.88
C ASP A 44 1.57 -6.11 20.92
N LYS A 45 1.17 -4.87 21.28
CA LYS A 45 1.52 -3.69 20.50
C LYS A 45 3.05 -3.51 20.46
N PRO A 46 3.66 -3.35 19.26
CA PRO A 46 5.08 -3.10 19.15
C PRO A 46 5.45 -1.70 19.69
N LYS A 47 6.72 -1.56 20.06
CA LYS A 47 7.26 -0.30 20.55
C LYS A 47 7.25 0.76 19.46
N THR A 48 6.78 1.95 19.79
CA THR A 48 6.81 3.11 18.90
C THR A 48 8.02 3.98 19.24
N ILE A 49 8.77 4.41 18.21
CA ILE A 49 9.88 5.32 18.37
C ILE A 49 9.66 6.57 17.52
N GLU A 50 10.29 7.67 17.93
CA GLU A 50 10.27 8.91 17.16
C GLU A 50 11.22 8.79 15.95
N VAL A 51 10.96 9.56 14.89
CA VAL A 51 11.79 9.54 13.68
C VAL A 51 13.25 9.87 13.98
N ASN A 52 13.49 10.81 14.91
CA ASN A 52 14.84 11.19 15.28
C ASN A 52 15.59 10.11 16.07
N GLU A 53 14.92 9.07 16.55
CA GLU A 53 15.53 7.93 17.24
C GLU A 53 15.96 6.83 16.29
N ILE A 54 15.65 6.95 14.98
CA ILE A 54 16.04 5.98 13.98
C ILE A 54 17.52 6.12 13.67
N GLU A 55 18.27 5.02 13.83
CA GLU A 55 19.72 5.02 13.63
C GLU A 55 20.14 5.04 12.16
N SER A 56 19.38 4.39 11.28
CA SER A 56 19.68 4.35 9.86
C SER A 56 19.28 5.66 9.18
N GLU A 57 20.23 6.35 8.54
CA GLU A 57 19.96 7.58 7.79
C GLU A 57 18.95 7.36 6.66
N MET A 58 19.04 6.25 5.97
CA MET A 58 18.12 5.92 4.88
C MET A 58 16.68 5.75 5.40
N LEU A 59 16.49 5.01 6.48
CA LEU A 59 15.17 4.81 7.08
C LEU A 59 14.64 6.12 7.67
N LYS A 60 15.51 6.90 8.31
CA LYS A 60 15.13 8.20 8.88
C LYS A 60 14.60 9.12 7.78
N ASN A 61 15.33 9.23 6.67
CA ASN A 61 14.90 10.05 5.53
C ASN A 61 13.58 9.55 4.95
N PHE A 62 13.40 8.23 4.85
CA PHE A 62 12.17 7.63 4.36
C PHE A 62 10.97 8.01 5.22
N TYR A 63 11.09 7.92 6.55
CA TYR A 63 9.98 8.18 7.47
C TYR A 63 9.75 9.66 7.77
N GLN A 64 10.69 10.55 7.43
CA GLN A 64 10.49 12.00 7.56
C GLN A 64 9.48 12.53 6.56
N GLU A 65 9.26 11.83 5.45
CA GLU A 65 8.30 12.20 4.43
C GLU A 65 7.04 11.36 4.56
N SER A 66 5.89 12.02 4.37
CA SER A 66 4.59 11.34 4.27
C SER A 66 4.05 11.57 2.88
N LYS A 67 3.91 10.49 2.10
CA LYS A 67 3.48 10.59 0.70
C LYS A 67 2.14 9.89 0.52
N LYS A 68 1.14 10.67 0.09
CA LYS A 68 -0.16 10.15 -0.30
C LYS A 68 -0.20 10.07 -1.81
N VAL A 69 -0.52 8.90 -2.34
CA VAL A 69 -0.52 8.64 -3.77
C VAL A 69 -1.95 8.49 -4.26
N ASP A 70 -2.29 9.22 -5.34
CA ASP A 70 -3.61 9.17 -5.96
C ASP A 70 -3.59 8.17 -7.11
N ASN A 71 -4.53 7.23 -7.11
CA ASN A 71 -4.62 6.17 -8.11
C ASN A 71 -5.73 6.40 -9.14
N LYS A 72 -6.37 7.57 -9.15
CA LYS A 72 -7.51 7.85 -10.04
C LYS A 72 -7.15 7.71 -11.51
N LYS A 73 -5.99 8.22 -11.91
CA LYS A 73 -5.52 8.12 -13.31
C LYS A 73 -5.38 6.68 -13.75
N MET A 74 -4.81 5.85 -12.91
CA MET A 74 -4.63 4.41 -13.18
C MET A 74 -5.98 3.71 -13.34
N LYS A 75 -6.89 3.91 -12.40
CA LYS A 75 -8.21 3.27 -12.44
C LYS A 75 -9.00 3.70 -13.67
N LYS A 76 -8.95 4.99 -14.01
CA LYS A 76 -9.69 5.53 -15.15
C LYS A 76 -9.14 5.02 -16.48
N PHE A 77 -7.81 5.06 -16.66
CA PHE A 77 -7.19 4.66 -17.93
C PHE A 77 -7.38 3.17 -18.21
N PHE A 78 -7.14 2.33 -17.19
CA PHE A 78 -7.25 0.87 -17.33
C PHE A 78 -8.68 0.36 -17.10
N ASN A 79 -9.61 1.23 -16.71
CA ASN A 79 -10.97 0.84 -16.32
C ASN A 79 -10.94 -0.32 -15.33
N TYR A 80 -10.12 -0.17 -14.30
CA TYR A 80 -9.81 -1.24 -13.36
C TYR A 80 -10.33 -0.92 -11.97
N GLU A 81 -11.04 -1.87 -11.36
CA GLU A 81 -11.45 -1.81 -9.97
C GLU A 81 -10.54 -2.70 -9.14
N LEU A 82 -10.03 -2.16 -8.02
CA LEU A 82 -9.12 -2.91 -7.17
C LEU A 82 -9.85 -4.07 -6.49
N LYS A 83 -9.24 -5.24 -6.52
CA LYS A 83 -9.73 -6.42 -5.81
C LYS A 83 -9.56 -6.24 -4.30
N TYR A 84 -8.49 -5.56 -3.90
CA TYR A 84 -8.21 -5.20 -2.51
C TYR A 84 -8.13 -3.68 -2.39
N PRO A 85 -9.29 -2.98 -2.26
CA PRO A 85 -9.32 -1.51 -2.36
C PRO A 85 -8.55 -0.78 -1.26
N THR A 86 -8.44 -1.39 -0.07
CA THR A 86 -7.70 -0.82 1.05
C THR A 86 -6.81 -1.89 1.70
N TYR A 87 -5.93 -1.44 2.61
CA TYR A 87 -5.06 -2.36 3.34
C TYR A 87 -5.86 -3.37 4.19
N VAL A 88 -7.07 -2.99 4.60
CA VAL A 88 -7.93 -3.85 5.43
C VAL A 88 -8.27 -5.13 4.68
N GLU A 89 -8.78 -5.03 3.47
CA GLU A 89 -9.13 -6.18 2.64
C GLU A 89 -7.90 -7.01 2.29
N GLY A 90 -6.78 -6.34 1.99
CA GLY A 90 -5.53 -7.02 1.66
C GLY A 90 -4.99 -7.83 2.82
N LEU A 91 -4.92 -7.24 4.01
CA LEU A 91 -4.42 -7.93 5.19
C LEU A 91 -5.36 -9.03 5.66
N ASP A 92 -6.68 -8.81 5.58
CA ASP A 92 -7.67 -9.84 5.92
C ASP A 92 -7.50 -11.07 5.04
N TYR A 93 -7.30 -10.87 3.74
CA TYR A 93 -7.08 -11.97 2.81
C TYR A 93 -5.82 -12.77 3.16
N ILE A 94 -4.72 -12.08 3.42
CA ILE A 94 -3.45 -12.72 3.77
C ILE A 94 -3.60 -13.51 5.08
N PHE A 95 -4.23 -12.92 6.08
CA PHE A 95 -4.43 -13.58 7.38
C PHE A 95 -5.28 -14.84 7.24
N ASN A 96 -6.38 -14.77 6.51
CA ASN A 96 -7.31 -15.90 6.36
C ASN A 96 -6.76 -17.03 5.49
N ASN A 97 -5.79 -16.76 4.63
CA ASN A 97 -5.26 -17.75 3.68
C ASN A 97 -3.85 -18.24 4.01
N THR A 98 -3.19 -17.67 5.00
CA THR A 98 -1.81 -18.02 5.36
C THR A 98 -1.73 -18.73 6.71
N ILE A 99 -2.72 -18.58 7.55
CA ILE A 99 -2.73 -19.11 8.93
C ILE A 99 -3.78 -20.20 9.10
#